data_b4ec688e03605b7c2abec486373d3dee
#
_entry.id   b4ec688e03605b7c2abec486373d3dee
#
_cell.length_a   1.000
_cell.length_b   1.000
_cell.length_c   1.000
_cell.angle_alpha   90.00
_cell.angle_beta   90.00
_cell.angle_gamma   90.00
#
_symmetry.space_group_name_H-M   'P 1'
#
loop_
_entity.id
_entity.type
_entity.pdbx_description
1 polymer ?
#
loop_
_entity_poly.entity_id
_entity_poly.type
_entity_poly.pdbx_seq_one_letter_code
_entity_poly.pdbx_strand_id
1 'polypeptide(L)'
;MNRSRGGSRGRIRASEESLARSVWPRRGNANSIQGELGEVAFMHKATNLGFPLALPYGHLHRYDFIVESGKNLWRVQVKTSSFMKRGLYRLCIYNSGNRAGHAYTESEIDFVAVYIVPEDTWYILPVREVLERQMLLFRPKRYTRPDPYASYREAWHLLREPDGLTFG
;
A
#
# COMPACT_ATOMS: atom_id res chain seq x y z
N MET A 1 -46.28 27.04 34.03
CA MET A 1 -46.02 25.61 33.80
C MET A 1 -45.63 25.46 32.33
N ASN A 2 -44.37 25.28 32.09
CA ASN A 2 -43.84 25.04 30.74
C ASN A 2 -42.75 23.94 30.84
N ARG A 3 -43.04 22.77 30.27
CA ARG A 3 -42.12 21.66 30.23
C ARG A 3 -41.47 21.61 28.84
N SER A 4 -40.19 21.87 28.82
CA SER A 4 -39.30 21.80 27.70
C SER A 4 -39.18 20.37 27.15
N ARG A 5 -39.32 20.23 25.83
CA ARG A 5 -38.98 19.02 25.09
C ARG A 5 -37.47 19.05 24.75
N GLY A 6 -36.70 18.32 25.49
CA GLY A 6 -35.29 18.02 25.17
C GLY A 6 -35.16 16.55 24.89
N GLY A 7 -34.54 16.19 23.76
CA GLY A 7 -33.96 14.86 23.64
C GLY A 7 -34.38 13.99 22.47
N SER A 8 -33.99 14.32 21.25
CA SER A 8 -33.96 13.30 20.20
C SER A 8 -32.61 13.21 19.43
N ARG A 9 -31.68 14.14 19.67
CA ARG A 9 -30.40 14.15 18.93
C ARG A 9 -29.32 13.15 19.42
N GLY A 10 -29.43 12.65 20.65
CA GLY A 10 -28.47 11.74 21.23
C GLY A 10 -28.63 10.25 20.81
N ARG A 11 -29.86 9.87 20.44
CA ARG A 11 -30.18 8.46 20.14
C ARG A 11 -29.76 8.02 18.74
N ILE A 12 -29.71 8.94 17.78
CA ILE A 12 -29.33 8.65 16.38
C ILE A 12 -27.81 8.44 16.28
N ARG A 13 -27.00 9.27 16.95
CA ARG A 13 -25.52 9.09 16.96
C ARG A 13 -25.07 7.77 17.56
N ALA A 14 -25.70 7.33 18.66
CA ALA A 14 -25.37 6.06 19.29
C ALA A 14 -25.68 4.85 18.39
N SER A 15 -26.68 4.94 17.50
CA SER A 15 -27.03 3.87 16.56
C SER A 15 -26.07 3.79 15.38
N GLU A 16 -25.57 4.90 14.87
CA GLU A 16 -24.57 4.94 13.79
C GLU A 16 -23.22 4.42 14.25
N GLU A 17 -22.77 4.81 15.44
CA GLU A 17 -21.54 4.27 16.04
C GLU A 17 -21.67 2.77 16.37
N SER A 18 -22.84 2.30 16.78
CA SER A 18 -23.10 0.88 17.04
C SER A 18 -23.15 0.07 15.75
N LEU A 19 -23.74 0.58 14.68
CA LEU A 19 -23.72 -0.03 13.35
C LEU A 19 -22.33 -0.08 12.76
N ALA A 20 -21.56 1.00 12.87
CA ALA A 20 -20.16 1.03 12.41
C ALA A 20 -19.31 -0.02 13.13
N ARG A 21 -19.51 -0.23 14.44
CA ARG A 21 -18.81 -1.28 15.21
C ARG A 21 -19.24 -2.71 14.85
N SER A 22 -20.47 -2.90 14.39
CA SER A 22 -20.99 -4.24 14.02
C SER A 22 -20.59 -4.67 12.62
N VAL A 23 -20.32 -3.72 11.73
CA VAL A 23 -19.93 -3.95 10.34
C VAL A 23 -18.41 -4.07 10.20
N TRP A 24 -17.64 -3.51 11.15
CA TRP A 24 -16.18 -3.56 11.09
C TRP A 24 -15.65 -4.94 11.49
N PRO A 25 -14.81 -5.58 10.68
CA PRO A 25 -14.32 -6.92 10.99
C PRO A 25 -13.49 -6.94 12.26
N ARG A 26 -13.62 -8.04 13.02
CA ARG A 26 -12.87 -8.26 14.27
C ARG A 26 -11.36 -8.27 14.00
N ARG A 27 -10.54 -7.98 15.01
CA ARG A 27 -9.07 -7.78 14.94
C ARG A 27 -8.27 -8.75 14.06
N GLY A 28 -8.76 -9.96 13.78
CA GLY A 28 -8.09 -10.91 12.88
C GLY A 28 -8.03 -10.47 11.42
N ASN A 29 -8.91 -9.57 10.98
CA ASN A 29 -8.99 -9.10 9.59
C ASN A 29 -8.38 -7.70 9.37
N ALA A 30 -7.83 -7.07 10.42
CA ALA A 30 -7.30 -5.70 10.31
C ALA A 30 -6.13 -5.60 9.31
N ASN A 31 -5.29 -6.62 9.23
CA ASN A 31 -4.18 -6.66 8.26
C ASN A 31 -4.69 -6.82 6.83
N SER A 32 -5.76 -7.58 6.63
CA SER A 32 -6.41 -7.77 5.32
C SER A 32 -6.99 -6.45 4.82
N ILE A 33 -7.76 -5.76 5.66
CA ILE A 33 -8.35 -4.46 5.33
C ILE A 33 -7.27 -3.41 5.05
N GLN A 34 -6.20 -3.40 5.83
CA GLN A 34 -5.08 -2.49 5.60
C GLN A 34 -4.42 -2.77 4.25
N GLY A 35 -4.30 -4.04 3.84
CA GLY A 35 -3.84 -4.43 2.52
C GLY A 35 -4.75 -3.89 1.42
N GLU A 36 -6.04 -4.19 1.50
CA GLU A 36 -7.06 -3.73 0.54
C GLU A 36 -7.09 -2.19 0.41
N LEU A 37 -7.01 -1.47 1.53
CA LEU A 37 -6.93 -0.01 1.51
C LEU A 37 -5.67 0.50 0.80
N GLY A 38 -4.54 -0.19 0.96
CA GLY A 38 -3.31 0.12 0.24
C GLY A 38 -3.43 -0.11 -1.26
N GLU A 39 -4.07 -1.19 -1.67
CA GLU A 39 -4.32 -1.50 -3.09
C GLU A 39 -5.25 -0.44 -3.72
N VAL A 40 -6.34 -0.05 -3.04
CA VAL A 40 -7.23 1.03 -3.49
C VAL A 40 -6.48 2.36 -3.58
N ALA A 41 -5.64 2.68 -2.60
CA ALA A 41 -4.84 3.90 -2.61
C ALA A 41 -3.81 3.89 -3.76
N PHE A 42 -3.19 2.73 -4.06
CA PHE A 42 -2.30 2.58 -5.19
C PHE A 42 -3.03 2.82 -6.51
N MET A 43 -4.17 2.16 -6.69
CA MET A 43 -4.99 2.30 -7.88
C MET A 43 -5.35 3.77 -8.13
N HIS A 44 -5.84 4.45 -7.10
CA HIS A 44 -6.18 5.88 -7.18
C HIS A 44 -4.97 6.74 -7.56
N LYS A 45 -3.83 6.56 -6.88
CA LYS A 45 -2.62 7.35 -7.12
C LYS A 45 -2.04 7.10 -8.51
N ALA A 46 -1.89 5.83 -8.91
CA ALA A 46 -1.34 5.45 -10.21
C ALA A 46 -2.21 5.96 -11.36
N THR A 47 -3.54 5.82 -11.25
CA THR A 47 -4.49 6.35 -12.25
C THR A 47 -4.40 7.86 -12.37
N ASN A 48 -4.30 8.60 -11.26
CA ASN A 48 -4.11 10.06 -11.29
C ASN A 48 -2.78 10.48 -11.92
N LEU A 49 -1.78 9.61 -11.87
CA LEU A 49 -0.49 9.82 -12.54
C LEU A 49 -0.50 9.39 -14.02
N GLY A 50 -1.64 8.88 -14.51
CA GLY A 50 -1.84 8.50 -15.90
C GLY A 50 -1.34 7.09 -16.25
N PHE A 51 -1.17 6.20 -15.28
CA PHE A 51 -0.84 4.80 -15.53
C PHE A 51 -2.12 3.97 -15.71
N PRO A 52 -2.30 3.30 -16.87
CA PRO A 52 -3.31 2.26 -17.01
C PRO A 52 -2.96 1.06 -16.12
N LEU A 53 -3.99 0.45 -15.53
CA LEU A 53 -3.84 -0.66 -14.61
C LEU A 53 -4.66 -1.87 -15.07
N ALA A 54 -4.12 -3.06 -14.88
CA ALA A 54 -4.85 -4.31 -14.94
C ALA A 54 -4.69 -5.11 -13.65
N LEU A 55 -5.72 -5.86 -13.29
CA LEU A 55 -5.76 -6.74 -12.12
C LEU A 55 -5.56 -8.19 -12.58
N PRO A 56 -4.76 -8.99 -11.87
CA PRO A 56 -4.65 -10.41 -12.15
C PRO A 56 -5.97 -11.12 -11.84
N TYR A 57 -6.30 -12.13 -12.61
CA TYR A 57 -7.43 -12.98 -12.31
C TYR A 57 -7.00 -14.13 -11.37
N GLY A 58 -7.72 -14.31 -10.25
CA GLY A 58 -7.47 -15.38 -9.27
C GLY A 58 -6.48 -14.99 -8.17
N HIS A 59 -6.05 -16.00 -7.37
CA HIS A 59 -5.29 -15.78 -6.11
C HIS A 59 -3.86 -16.33 -6.14
N LEU A 60 -3.40 -16.80 -7.30
CA LEU A 60 -2.09 -17.46 -7.42
C LEU A 60 -0.95 -16.49 -7.78
N HIS A 61 -1.29 -15.27 -8.15
CA HIS A 61 -0.31 -14.27 -8.55
C HIS A 61 0.35 -13.62 -7.34
N ARG A 62 1.62 -13.26 -7.49
CA ARG A 62 2.41 -12.62 -6.43
C ARG A 62 2.46 -11.10 -6.58
N TYR A 63 1.73 -10.56 -7.53
CA TYR A 63 1.55 -9.13 -7.75
C TYR A 63 0.06 -8.77 -7.66
N ASP A 64 -0.20 -7.54 -7.26
CA ASP A 64 -1.57 -7.02 -7.10
C ASP A 64 -2.03 -6.28 -8.37
N PHE A 65 -1.09 -5.71 -9.12
CA PHE A 65 -1.37 -4.94 -10.33
C PHE A 65 -0.37 -5.22 -11.44
N ILE A 66 -0.87 -5.09 -12.67
CA ILE A 66 -0.03 -4.84 -13.84
C ILE A 66 -0.18 -3.35 -14.16
N VAL A 67 0.93 -2.63 -14.21
CA VAL A 67 1.02 -1.22 -14.59
C VAL A 67 1.53 -1.16 -16.02
N GLU A 68 0.72 -0.59 -16.91
CA GLU A 68 1.12 -0.38 -18.31
C GLU A 68 1.87 0.95 -18.44
N SER A 69 3.02 0.92 -19.11
CA SER A 69 3.82 2.10 -19.39
C SER A 69 4.57 1.92 -20.72
N GLY A 70 4.04 2.53 -21.78
CA GLY A 70 4.57 2.35 -23.12
C GLY A 70 4.48 0.89 -23.56
N LYS A 71 5.63 0.26 -23.81
CA LYS A 71 5.73 -1.17 -24.17
C LYS A 71 5.85 -2.09 -22.97
N ASN A 72 6.02 -1.55 -21.77
CA ASN A 72 6.25 -2.31 -20.56
C ASN A 72 4.94 -2.63 -19.83
N LEU A 73 4.88 -3.83 -19.27
CA LEU A 73 3.83 -4.31 -18.38
C LEU A 73 4.48 -4.70 -17.05
N TRP A 74 4.49 -3.78 -16.09
CA TRP A 74 5.15 -3.98 -14.82
C TRP A 74 4.25 -4.71 -13.83
N ARG A 75 4.71 -5.83 -13.28
CA ARG A 75 4.05 -6.55 -12.20
C ARG A 75 4.40 -5.89 -10.88
N VAL A 76 3.42 -5.29 -10.24
CA VAL A 76 3.59 -4.50 -9.02
C VAL A 76 2.89 -5.17 -7.85
N GLN A 77 3.65 -5.44 -6.77
CA GLN A 77 3.12 -5.85 -5.48
C GLN A 77 2.96 -4.63 -4.59
N VAL A 78 1.78 -4.45 -4.00
CA VAL A 78 1.52 -3.37 -3.04
C VAL A 78 1.74 -3.85 -1.61
N LYS A 79 2.39 -3.05 -0.81
CA LYS A 79 2.58 -3.29 0.62
C LYS A 79 2.28 -2.01 1.40
N THR A 80 1.63 -2.17 2.56
CA THR A 80 1.15 -1.05 3.36
C THR A 80 1.69 -1.12 4.78
N SER A 81 2.19 0.00 5.29
CA SER A 81 2.60 0.15 6.69
C SER A 81 1.88 1.33 7.32
N SER A 82 1.12 1.07 8.39
CA SER A 82 0.38 2.10 9.14
C SER A 82 0.95 2.30 10.55
N PHE A 83 1.82 1.43 11.00
CA PHE A 83 2.28 1.43 12.38
C PHE A 83 3.79 1.59 12.52
N MET A 84 4.18 2.49 13.42
CA MET A 84 5.57 2.75 13.75
C MET A 84 5.99 1.96 15.00
N LYS A 85 7.12 1.26 14.93
CA LYS A 85 7.73 0.59 16.07
C LYS A 85 9.16 1.07 16.27
N ARG A 86 9.47 1.56 17.48
CA ARG A 86 10.78 2.14 17.82
C ARG A 86 11.24 3.23 16.84
N GLY A 87 10.31 4.11 16.44
CA GLY A 87 10.60 5.22 15.55
C GLY A 87 10.75 4.88 14.07
N LEU A 88 10.47 3.66 13.65
CA LEU A 88 10.60 3.19 12.26
C LEU A 88 9.31 2.52 11.79
N TYR A 89 8.94 2.73 10.54
CA TYR A 89 7.94 1.93 9.87
C TYR A 89 8.57 0.61 9.42
N ARG A 90 7.90 -0.49 9.77
CA ARG A 90 8.38 -1.84 9.49
C ARG A 90 7.46 -2.51 8.49
N LEU A 91 8.06 -3.14 7.51
CA LEU A 91 7.34 -3.85 6.48
C LEU A 91 7.97 -5.22 6.26
N CYS A 92 7.17 -6.28 6.43
CA CYS A 92 7.57 -7.63 6.08
C CYS A 92 7.41 -7.83 4.56
N ILE A 93 8.46 -8.29 3.90
CA ILE A 93 8.47 -8.51 2.44
C ILE A 93 8.06 -9.93 2.07
N TYR A 94 8.09 -10.87 3.02
CA TYR A 94 7.63 -12.21 2.74
C TYR A 94 6.12 -12.29 2.52
N ASN A 95 5.72 -13.19 1.64
CA ASN A 95 4.32 -13.59 1.54
C ASN A 95 3.98 -14.50 2.73
N SER A 96 3.03 -14.08 3.56
CA SER A 96 2.58 -14.81 4.77
C SER A 96 1.69 -16.02 4.47
N GLY A 97 1.49 -16.38 3.20
CA GLY A 97 0.57 -17.44 2.78
C GLY A 97 1.02 -18.88 3.08
N ASN A 98 2.31 -19.12 3.36
CA ASN A 98 2.85 -20.40 3.78
C ASN A 98 3.83 -20.24 4.94
N ARG A 99 3.90 -21.22 5.84
CA ARG A 99 4.76 -21.24 7.04
C ARG A 99 6.26 -21.06 6.76
N ALA A 100 6.69 -21.15 5.50
CA ALA A 100 8.02 -20.81 5.02
C ALA A 100 7.89 -19.67 4.01
N GLY A 101 7.70 -18.45 4.49
CA GLY A 101 7.56 -17.27 3.60
C GLY A 101 8.70 -17.24 2.58
N HIS A 102 8.37 -17.23 1.29
CA HIS A 102 9.35 -17.12 0.22
C HIS A 102 9.58 -15.66 -0.14
N ALA A 103 10.85 -15.30 -0.31
CA ALA A 103 11.22 -14.00 -0.87
C ALA A 103 10.65 -13.85 -2.29
N TYR A 104 10.44 -12.62 -2.71
CA TYR A 104 10.09 -12.34 -4.11
C TYR A 104 11.29 -12.58 -5.02
N THR A 105 10.99 -12.93 -6.26
CA THR A 105 11.99 -13.11 -7.32
C THR A 105 11.68 -12.17 -8.49
N GLU A 106 12.68 -11.89 -9.31
CA GLU A 106 12.52 -11.08 -10.54
C GLU A 106 11.58 -11.72 -11.56
N SER A 107 11.42 -13.05 -11.51
CA SER A 107 10.46 -13.74 -12.36
C SER A 107 9.02 -13.58 -11.93
N GLU A 108 8.76 -13.17 -10.69
CA GLU A 108 7.42 -13.06 -10.11
C GLU A 108 6.87 -11.63 -10.11
N ILE A 109 7.70 -10.65 -9.74
CA ILE A 109 7.34 -9.24 -9.68
C ILE A 109 8.46 -8.36 -10.22
N ASP A 110 8.15 -7.15 -10.63
CA ASP A 110 9.12 -6.17 -11.12
C ASP A 110 9.34 -5.06 -10.09
N PHE A 111 8.29 -4.68 -9.36
CA PHE A 111 8.32 -3.63 -8.34
C PHE A 111 7.54 -3.99 -7.09
N VAL A 112 7.99 -3.44 -5.97
CA VAL A 112 7.20 -3.35 -4.73
C VAL A 112 6.84 -1.89 -4.50
N ALA A 113 5.55 -1.58 -4.48
CA ALA A 113 5.03 -0.26 -4.11
C ALA A 113 4.67 -0.27 -2.63
N VAL A 114 5.37 0.53 -1.84
CA VAL A 114 5.16 0.60 -0.38
C VAL A 114 4.46 1.89 -0.02
N TYR A 115 3.32 1.77 0.65
CA TYR A 115 2.55 2.90 1.17
C TYR A 115 2.75 3.07 2.68
N ILE A 116 3.28 4.20 3.09
CA ILE A 116 3.39 4.62 4.49
C ILE A 116 2.18 5.51 4.80
N VAL A 117 1.12 4.90 5.30
CA VAL A 117 -0.19 5.55 5.51
C VAL A 117 -0.12 6.83 6.34
N PRO A 118 0.54 6.87 7.53
CA PRO A 118 0.53 8.08 8.35
C PRO A 118 1.29 9.27 7.74
N GLU A 119 2.07 9.05 6.70
CA GLU A 119 2.85 10.10 6.02
C GLU A 119 2.35 10.38 4.61
N ASP A 120 1.30 9.67 4.19
CA ASP A 120 0.79 9.70 2.81
C ASP A 120 1.93 9.69 1.79
N THR A 121 2.78 8.65 1.91
CA THR A 121 4.04 8.59 1.16
C THR A 121 4.23 7.22 0.55
N TRP A 122 4.60 7.22 -0.72
CA TRP A 122 4.89 6.01 -1.48
C TRP A 122 6.39 5.82 -1.67
N TYR A 123 6.80 4.56 -1.75
CA TYR A 123 8.13 4.15 -2.21
C TYR A 123 7.94 3.15 -3.34
N ILE A 124 8.57 3.41 -4.48
CA ILE A 124 8.53 2.54 -5.65
C ILE A 124 9.89 1.85 -5.77
N LEU A 125 9.95 0.61 -5.32
CA LEU A 125 11.19 -0.16 -5.20
C LEU A 125 11.26 -1.19 -6.33
N PRO A 126 12.27 -1.15 -7.20
CA PRO A 126 12.55 -2.28 -8.08
C PRO A 126 12.76 -3.56 -7.24
N VAL A 127 12.33 -4.70 -7.71
CA VAL A 127 12.38 -5.96 -6.95
C VAL A 127 13.78 -6.29 -6.47
N ARG A 128 14.82 -5.96 -7.23
CA ARG A 128 16.24 -6.17 -6.86
C ARG A 128 16.63 -5.52 -5.53
N GLU A 129 15.94 -4.44 -5.12
CA GLU A 129 16.20 -3.76 -3.85
C GLU A 129 15.63 -4.51 -2.65
N VAL A 130 14.78 -5.49 -2.89
CA VAL A 130 14.10 -6.25 -1.85
C VAL A 130 14.45 -7.75 -1.86
N LEU A 131 15.22 -8.20 -2.84
CA LEU A 131 15.69 -9.58 -2.91
C LEU A 131 16.44 -9.95 -1.62
N GLU A 132 16.20 -11.17 -1.12
CA GLU A 132 16.82 -11.71 0.10
C GLU A 132 16.50 -10.94 1.40
N ARG A 133 15.72 -9.87 1.33
CA ARG A 133 15.33 -9.11 2.51
C ARG A 133 14.05 -9.67 3.10
N GLN A 134 14.05 -9.87 4.41
CA GLN A 134 12.85 -10.28 5.15
C GLN A 134 12.00 -9.07 5.56
N MET A 135 12.65 -7.95 5.82
CA MET A 135 12.04 -6.75 6.35
C MET A 135 12.68 -5.49 5.80
N LEU A 136 11.85 -4.54 5.43
CA LEU A 136 12.26 -3.17 5.13
C LEU A 136 11.95 -2.25 6.31
N LEU A 137 12.83 -1.27 6.52
CA LEU A 137 12.73 -0.30 7.59
C LEU A 137 12.77 1.10 6.98
N PHE A 138 11.63 1.81 7.02
CA PHE A 138 11.52 3.17 6.50
C PHE A 138 11.59 4.18 7.64
N ARG A 139 12.26 5.30 7.40
CA ARG A 139 12.37 6.39 8.36
C ARG A 139 11.32 7.46 8.09
N PRO A 140 10.64 7.97 9.16
CA PRO A 140 9.75 9.11 9.02
C PRO A 140 10.48 10.32 8.42
N LYS A 141 9.75 11.19 7.69
CA LYS A 141 10.30 12.44 7.12
C LYS A 141 11.02 13.31 8.16
N ARG A 142 10.56 13.28 9.42
CA ARG A 142 11.14 14.02 10.55
C ARG A 142 12.39 13.39 11.17
N TYR A 143 12.83 12.25 10.68
CA TYR A 143 13.97 11.55 11.27
C TYR A 143 15.28 12.21 10.85
N THR A 144 16.21 12.39 11.80
CA THR A 144 17.50 13.09 11.56
C THR A 144 18.46 12.30 10.68
N ARG A 145 18.35 10.96 10.70
CA ARG A 145 19.17 10.11 9.83
C ARG A 145 18.47 9.91 8.49
N PRO A 146 19.21 9.91 7.36
CA PRO A 146 18.62 9.70 6.05
C PRO A 146 17.94 8.32 5.96
N ASP A 147 16.81 8.27 5.26
CA ASP A 147 16.11 7.04 4.95
C ASP A 147 16.96 6.24 3.92
N PRO A 148 17.26 4.95 4.16
CA PRO A 148 17.99 4.14 3.19
C PRO A 148 17.29 3.99 1.85
N TYR A 149 15.97 4.21 1.82
CA TYR A 149 15.14 4.13 0.61
C TYR A 149 14.72 5.51 0.10
N ALA A 150 15.37 6.60 0.53
CA ALA A 150 15.00 7.96 0.16
C ALA A 150 14.93 8.21 -1.35
N SER A 151 15.79 7.56 -2.14
CA SER A 151 15.81 7.66 -3.60
C SER A 151 14.59 7.04 -4.27
N TYR A 152 13.88 6.15 -3.58
CA TYR A 152 12.67 5.49 -4.07
C TYR A 152 11.39 6.17 -3.59
N ARG A 153 11.50 7.21 -2.76
CA ARG A 153 10.34 7.97 -2.26
C ARG A 153 9.70 8.75 -3.38
N GLU A 154 8.39 8.53 -3.59
CA GLU A 154 7.59 9.11 -4.69
C GLU A 154 8.25 8.91 -6.09
N ALA A 155 9.02 7.84 -6.24
CA ALA A 155 9.78 7.56 -7.44
C ALA A 155 8.93 6.90 -8.54
N TRP A 156 7.74 7.43 -8.78
CA TRP A 156 6.78 6.94 -9.80
C TRP A 156 7.37 6.98 -11.22
N HIS A 157 8.39 7.82 -11.46
CA HIS A 157 9.11 7.87 -12.71
C HIS A 157 9.79 6.53 -13.07
N LEU A 158 10.10 5.68 -12.08
CA LEU A 158 10.68 4.36 -12.30
C LEU A 158 9.73 3.39 -13.01
N LEU A 159 8.41 3.64 -12.90
CA LEU A 159 7.40 2.88 -13.63
C LEU A 159 7.19 3.42 -15.06
N ARG A 160 7.70 4.61 -15.39
CA ARG A 160 7.60 5.13 -16.75
C ARG A 160 8.64 4.47 -17.63
N GLU A 161 8.27 4.26 -18.88
CA GLU A 161 9.27 3.95 -19.88
C GLU A 161 10.30 5.10 -19.89
N PRO A 162 11.61 4.85 -19.85
CA PRO A 162 12.59 5.90 -20.09
C PRO A 162 12.23 6.56 -21.42
N ASP A 163 12.07 7.89 -21.41
CA ASP A 163 11.65 8.66 -22.60
C ASP A 163 12.43 8.15 -23.81
N GLY A 164 11.70 7.55 -24.72
CA GLY A 164 12.25 6.72 -25.76
C GLY A 164 13.25 7.51 -26.59
N LEU A 165 14.38 6.89 -26.83
CA LEU A 165 15.00 6.97 -28.13
C LEU A 165 13.94 6.54 -29.15
N THR A 166 13.19 7.50 -29.69
CA THR A 166 12.47 7.36 -30.94
C THR A 166 13.54 7.03 -31.99
N PHE A 167 13.74 5.75 -32.23
CA PHE A 167 14.40 5.34 -33.46
C PHE A 167 13.42 5.68 -34.59
N GLY A 168 13.71 6.82 -35.26
CA GLY A 168 13.09 7.20 -36.50
C GLY A 168 13.46 6.24 -37.64
#